data_b4e397051d9b8bdc80e4550a3033c42d
#
_entry.id   b4e397051d9b8bdc80e4550a3033c42d
#
_cell.length_a   1.000
_cell.length_b   1.000
_cell.length_c   1.000
_cell.angle_alpha   90.00
_cell.angle_beta   90.00
_cell.angle_gamma   90.00
#
_symmetry.space_group_name_H-M   'P 1'
#
loop_
_entity.id
_entity.type
_entity.pdbx_description
1 polymer ?
#
loop_
_entity_poly.entity_id
_entity_poly.type
_entity_poly.pdbx_seq_one_letter_code
_entity_poly.pdbx_strand_id
1 'polypeptide(L)'
;MNTNFLVKENRAFTLDMYDPFAQMYRSNSLEIIAAEKLVTLCATLNEYPFIRYDQQSQTCTSLASIFKLKMDKYVGANPGWWYHGSGNCPYSGVEKDRSTVLLLDRKFDCLTPLMHDFTYQAMVNDLLNIYGDKITYKAESQENPQIKEDKDVLLNDKDKLWVEMRGEHIAKVIEELSGRIREVVNSSTSNVSRNKKGSNMSLAQLASALKELPADRE
;
A
#
# COMPACT_ATOMS: atom_id res chain seq x y z
N MET A 1 14.40 19.91 -2.86
CA MET A 1 13.96 18.80 -3.72
C MET A 1 12.50 19.01 -4.06
N ASN A 2 12.16 19.22 -5.32
CA ASN A 2 10.76 19.23 -5.74
C ASN A 2 10.34 17.78 -5.99
N THR A 3 9.70 17.16 -5.00
CA THR A 3 9.09 15.86 -5.17
C THR A 3 7.72 16.03 -5.79
N ASN A 4 7.56 15.61 -7.05
CA ASN A 4 6.30 15.73 -7.78
C ASN A 4 5.32 14.58 -7.47
N PHE A 5 5.74 13.61 -6.67
CA PHE A 5 4.93 12.49 -6.20
C PHE A 5 5.39 12.05 -4.81
N LEU A 6 4.49 11.46 -4.04
CA LEU A 6 4.76 10.88 -2.73
C LEU A 6 4.54 9.38 -2.77
N VAL A 7 5.54 8.61 -2.40
CA VAL A 7 5.43 7.17 -2.24
C VAL A 7 4.68 6.88 -0.94
N LYS A 8 3.60 6.11 -1.03
CA LYS A 8 2.80 5.65 0.11
C LYS A 8 3.20 4.26 0.54
N GLU A 9 3.42 3.39 -0.42
CA GLU A 9 3.84 2.00 -0.27
C GLU A 9 4.79 1.64 -1.41
N ASN A 10 5.44 0.47 -1.37
CA ASN A 10 6.37 0.02 -2.40
C ASN A 10 5.77 0.00 -3.83
N ARG A 11 4.45 -0.11 -3.93
CA ARG A 11 3.72 -0.17 -5.21
C ARG A 11 2.63 0.89 -5.33
N ALA A 12 2.56 1.82 -4.38
CA ALA A 12 1.55 2.86 -4.36
C ALA A 12 2.17 4.23 -4.15
N PHE A 13 1.75 5.18 -4.95
CA PHE A 13 2.16 6.58 -4.85
C PHE A 13 0.95 7.50 -5.07
N THR A 14 1.07 8.72 -4.63
CA THR A 14 0.11 9.79 -4.92
C THR A 14 0.84 10.97 -5.57
N LEU A 15 0.14 11.67 -6.44
CA LEU A 15 0.64 12.91 -7.04
C LEU A 15 0.56 14.11 -6.07
N ASP A 16 0.03 13.90 -4.87
CA ASP A 16 -0.10 14.92 -3.82
C ASP A 16 -0.73 16.23 -4.36
N MET A 17 -1.87 16.08 -5.00
CA MET A 17 -2.62 17.22 -5.55
C MET A 17 -3.66 17.66 -4.53
N TYR A 18 -3.52 18.90 -4.08
CA TYR A 18 -4.50 19.48 -3.15
C TYR A 18 -5.83 19.70 -3.85
N ASP A 19 -6.90 19.17 -3.27
CA ASP A 19 -8.28 19.30 -3.73
C ASP A 19 -8.44 19.20 -5.26
N PRO A 20 -8.16 18.01 -5.85
CA PRO A 20 -8.20 17.85 -7.30
C PRO A 20 -9.59 18.12 -7.88
N PHE A 21 -10.67 17.87 -7.12
CA PHE A 21 -12.04 18.09 -7.58
C PHE A 21 -12.38 19.59 -7.68
N ALA A 22 -12.01 20.39 -6.69
CA ALA A 22 -12.23 21.85 -6.76
C ALA A 22 -11.39 22.48 -7.88
N GLN A 23 -10.18 21.99 -8.14
CA GLN A 23 -9.33 22.47 -9.24
C GLN A 23 -9.89 22.08 -10.61
N MET A 24 -10.49 20.91 -10.74
CA MET A 24 -11.10 20.43 -11.97
C MET A 24 -12.24 21.34 -12.48
N TYR A 25 -12.97 21.99 -11.57
CA TYR A 25 -14.01 22.96 -11.93
C TYR A 25 -13.48 24.38 -12.19
N ARG A 26 -12.25 24.69 -11.77
CA ARG A 26 -11.70 26.05 -11.85
C ARG A 26 -10.79 26.30 -13.04
N SER A 27 -10.18 25.26 -13.58
CA SER A 27 -9.27 25.39 -14.74
C SER A 27 -8.92 24.04 -15.36
N ASN A 28 -8.68 24.01 -16.67
CA ASN A 28 -8.11 22.86 -17.38
C ASN A 28 -6.64 22.59 -17.02
N SER A 29 -6.18 23.07 -15.86
CA SER A 29 -4.78 22.95 -15.44
C SER A 29 -4.48 21.66 -14.70
N LEU A 30 -5.51 20.92 -14.25
CA LEU A 30 -5.34 19.70 -13.47
C LEU A 30 -4.61 18.62 -14.29
N GLU A 31 -5.06 18.38 -15.51
CA GLU A 31 -4.46 17.39 -16.41
C GLU A 31 -3.02 17.77 -16.78
N ILE A 32 -2.76 19.07 -16.92
CA ILE A 32 -1.41 19.58 -17.20
C ILE A 32 -0.46 19.29 -16.02
N ILE A 33 -0.91 19.61 -14.80
CA ILE A 33 -0.14 19.39 -13.57
C ILE A 33 0.06 17.88 -13.33
N ALA A 34 -1.01 17.09 -13.50
CA ALA A 34 -0.94 15.63 -13.36
C ALA A 34 0.03 15.02 -14.38
N ALA A 35 -0.02 15.47 -15.64
CA ALA A 35 0.89 15.02 -16.67
C ALA A 35 2.35 15.36 -16.36
N GLU A 36 2.65 16.55 -15.83
CA GLU A 36 4.01 16.93 -15.41
C GLU A 36 4.54 16.04 -14.28
N LYS A 37 3.71 15.78 -13.30
CA LYS A 37 4.05 14.89 -12.19
C LYS A 37 4.27 13.45 -12.66
N LEU A 38 3.43 12.95 -13.58
CA LEU A 38 3.60 11.63 -14.20
C LEU A 38 4.88 11.53 -15.03
N VAL A 39 5.25 12.57 -15.76
CA VAL A 39 6.54 12.61 -16.49
C VAL A 39 7.70 12.46 -15.51
N THR A 40 7.67 13.19 -14.40
CA THR A 40 8.71 13.09 -13.36
C THR A 40 8.80 11.67 -12.80
N LEU A 41 7.65 11.05 -12.51
CA LEU A 41 7.60 9.66 -12.05
C LEU A 41 8.23 8.72 -13.08
N CYS A 42 7.79 8.80 -14.33
CA CYS A 42 8.28 7.93 -15.40
C CYS A 42 9.78 8.15 -15.67
N ALA A 43 10.24 9.39 -15.63
CA ALA A 43 11.66 9.71 -15.76
C ALA A 43 12.49 9.10 -14.62
N THR A 44 11.97 9.11 -13.39
CA THR A 44 12.64 8.53 -12.21
C THR A 44 12.72 7.01 -12.29
N LEU A 45 11.70 6.37 -12.87
CA LEU A 45 11.63 4.91 -13.02
C LEU A 45 12.30 4.40 -14.31
N ASN A 46 12.84 5.29 -15.13
CA ASN A 46 13.33 4.99 -16.48
C ASN A 46 12.28 4.30 -17.35
N GLU A 47 11.07 4.82 -17.33
CA GLU A 47 9.93 4.31 -18.07
C GLU A 47 9.45 5.32 -19.13
N TYR A 48 9.26 4.84 -20.34
CA TYR A 48 8.52 5.54 -21.40
C TYR A 48 7.33 4.69 -21.79
N PRO A 49 6.20 4.75 -21.04
CA PRO A 49 5.16 3.75 -21.12
C PRO A 49 4.30 3.88 -22.37
N PHE A 50 3.65 2.77 -22.77
CA PHE A 50 2.46 2.82 -23.59
C PHE A 50 1.32 3.40 -22.74
N ILE A 51 0.51 4.29 -23.34
CA ILE A 51 -0.60 4.91 -22.63
C ILE A 51 -1.90 4.28 -23.12
N ARG A 52 -2.65 3.69 -22.20
CA ARG A 52 -4.00 3.17 -22.41
C ARG A 52 -4.97 3.97 -21.54
N TYR A 53 -6.13 4.29 -22.06
CA TYR A 53 -7.12 5.11 -21.37
C TYR A 53 -8.53 4.80 -21.83
N ASP A 54 -9.51 5.14 -20.99
CA ASP A 54 -10.92 5.10 -21.37
C ASP A 54 -11.23 6.25 -22.31
N GLN A 55 -11.53 5.93 -23.56
CA GLN A 55 -11.84 6.90 -24.60
C GLN A 55 -13.15 7.64 -24.34
N GLN A 56 -14.07 7.08 -23.55
CA GLN A 56 -15.32 7.74 -23.20
C GLN A 56 -15.12 8.84 -22.14
N SER A 57 -14.01 8.80 -21.40
CA SER A 57 -13.66 9.85 -20.46
C SER A 57 -12.88 10.98 -21.13
N GLN A 58 -13.48 12.17 -21.18
CA GLN A 58 -12.83 13.39 -21.68
C GLN A 58 -11.56 13.71 -20.88
N THR A 59 -11.59 13.54 -19.57
CA THR A 59 -10.43 13.76 -18.67
C THR A 59 -9.29 12.81 -18.99
N CYS A 60 -9.58 11.50 -19.14
CA CYS A 60 -8.55 10.51 -19.50
C CYS A 60 -7.96 10.78 -20.89
N THR A 61 -8.79 11.16 -21.85
CA THR A 61 -8.34 11.50 -23.23
C THR A 61 -7.43 12.72 -23.22
N SER A 62 -7.81 13.78 -22.51
CA SER A 62 -7.04 15.01 -22.37
C SER A 62 -5.70 14.74 -21.67
N LEU A 63 -5.75 14.04 -20.52
CA LEU A 63 -4.55 13.67 -19.76
C LEU A 63 -3.58 12.80 -20.60
N ALA A 64 -4.10 11.79 -21.30
CA ALA A 64 -3.30 10.90 -22.15
C ALA A 64 -2.54 11.70 -23.23
N SER A 65 -3.23 12.62 -23.89
CA SER A 65 -2.66 13.45 -24.95
C SER A 65 -1.58 14.39 -24.42
N ILE A 66 -1.85 15.09 -23.30
CA ILE A 66 -0.90 16.00 -22.68
C ILE A 66 0.31 15.23 -22.14
N PHE A 67 0.07 14.11 -21.48
CA PHE A 67 1.14 13.28 -20.93
C PHE A 67 2.05 12.74 -22.03
N LYS A 68 1.50 12.24 -23.14
CA LYS A 68 2.28 11.79 -24.29
C LYS A 68 3.16 12.90 -24.84
N LEU A 69 2.58 14.08 -25.08
CA LEU A 69 3.30 15.23 -25.60
C LEU A 69 4.46 15.66 -24.68
N LYS A 70 4.22 15.66 -23.36
CA LYS A 70 5.25 16.02 -22.37
C LYS A 70 6.35 14.96 -22.28
N MET A 71 6.02 13.66 -22.37
CA MET A 71 7.00 12.58 -22.42
C MET A 71 7.86 12.67 -23.67
N ASP A 72 7.28 12.91 -24.86
CA ASP A 72 8.04 13.09 -26.10
C ASP A 72 9.00 14.27 -26.03
N LYS A 73 8.53 15.38 -25.43
CA LYS A 73 9.37 16.55 -25.20
C LYS A 73 10.52 16.24 -24.23
N TYR A 74 10.26 15.48 -23.17
CA TYR A 74 11.28 15.06 -22.21
C TYR A 74 12.35 14.19 -22.88
N VAL A 75 11.96 13.17 -23.65
CA VAL A 75 12.88 12.32 -24.41
C VAL A 75 13.72 13.14 -25.38
N GLY A 76 13.09 14.03 -26.15
CA GLY A 76 13.80 14.90 -27.10
C GLY A 76 14.79 15.86 -26.44
N ALA A 77 14.48 16.35 -25.25
CA ALA A 77 15.37 17.22 -24.48
C ALA A 77 16.51 16.46 -23.75
N ASN A 78 16.40 15.15 -23.60
CA ASN A 78 17.36 14.31 -22.89
C ASN A 78 17.83 13.11 -23.75
N PRO A 79 18.59 13.33 -24.82
CA PRO A 79 18.97 12.27 -25.77
C PRO A 79 19.83 11.15 -25.17
N GLY A 80 20.47 11.41 -24.04
CA GLY A 80 21.24 10.41 -23.28
C GLY A 80 20.42 9.63 -22.25
N TRP A 81 19.13 9.94 -22.11
CA TRP A 81 18.27 9.20 -21.18
C TRP A 81 17.84 7.87 -21.78
N TRP A 82 18.01 6.80 -21.02
CA TRP A 82 17.56 5.48 -21.39
C TRP A 82 16.26 5.11 -20.67
N TYR A 83 15.46 4.26 -21.27
CA TYR A 83 14.23 3.72 -20.66
C TYR A 83 14.06 2.25 -21.02
N HIS A 84 13.32 1.52 -20.22
CA HIS A 84 13.03 0.12 -20.45
C HIS A 84 12.34 -0.10 -21.80
N GLY A 85 12.83 -1.09 -22.57
CA GLY A 85 12.39 -1.36 -23.94
C GLY A 85 12.97 -0.44 -25.01
N SER A 86 13.99 0.39 -24.66
CA SER A 86 14.71 1.22 -25.63
C SER A 86 15.85 0.50 -26.36
N GLY A 87 16.29 -0.66 -25.83
CA GLY A 87 17.49 -1.36 -26.27
C GLY A 87 18.81 -0.70 -25.87
N ASN A 88 18.76 0.40 -25.11
CA ASN A 88 19.92 1.23 -24.72
C ASN A 88 20.20 1.18 -23.20
N CYS A 89 19.71 0.15 -22.51
CA CYS A 89 19.95 0.01 -21.07
C CYS A 89 21.45 -0.17 -20.80
N PRO A 90 22.09 0.70 -19.95
CA PRO A 90 23.53 0.59 -19.68
C PRO A 90 23.88 -0.56 -18.74
N TYR A 91 22.88 -1.24 -18.16
CA TYR A 91 23.06 -2.29 -17.17
C TYR A 91 22.65 -3.65 -17.73
N SER A 92 23.59 -4.60 -17.77
CA SER A 92 23.32 -5.97 -18.25
C SER A 92 22.27 -6.67 -17.38
N GLY A 93 21.28 -7.29 -18.02
CA GLY A 93 20.25 -8.08 -17.35
C GLY A 93 19.14 -7.29 -16.62
N VAL A 94 19.15 -5.97 -16.71
CA VAL A 94 18.16 -5.11 -16.04
C VAL A 94 17.06 -4.63 -17.00
N GLU A 95 17.29 -4.73 -18.31
CA GLU A 95 16.31 -4.26 -19.30
C GLU A 95 15.04 -5.10 -19.25
N LYS A 96 13.92 -4.41 -19.20
CA LYS A 96 12.56 -4.97 -19.21
C LYS A 96 11.83 -4.46 -20.45
N ASP A 97 10.76 -5.13 -20.77
CA ASP A 97 9.83 -4.63 -21.76
C ASP A 97 9.26 -3.28 -21.35
N ARG A 98 8.89 -2.49 -22.37
CA ARG A 98 8.24 -1.21 -22.16
C ARG A 98 6.93 -1.36 -21.38
N SER A 99 6.79 -0.61 -20.31
CA SER A 99 5.60 -0.65 -19.45
C SER A 99 4.35 -0.07 -20.10
N THR A 100 3.21 -0.29 -19.47
CA THR A 100 1.93 0.31 -19.86
C THR A 100 1.36 1.10 -18.68
N VAL A 101 0.99 2.36 -18.92
CA VAL A 101 0.18 3.17 -18.01
C VAL A 101 -1.27 3.06 -18.45
N LEU A 102 -2.14 2.66 -17.54
CA LEU A 102 -3.59 2.64 -17.73
C LEU A 102 -4.21 3.82 -16.96
N LEU A 103 -4.86 4.73 -17.68
CA LEU A 103 -5.58 5.87 -17.10
C LEU A 103 -7.06 5.50 -16.98
N LEU A 104 -7.56 5.51 -15.76
CA LEU A 104 -8.95 5.23 -15.44
C LEU A 104 -9.61 6.43 -14.78
N ASP A 105 -10.81 6.77 -15.22
CA ASP A 105 -11.66 7.75 -14.55
C ASP A 105 -12.32 7.11 -13.34
N ARG A 106 -12.47 7.85 -12.24
CA ARG A 106 -13.21 7.37 -11.07
C ARG A 106 -14.65 6.93 -11.41
N LYS A 107 -15.25 7.52 -12.43
CA LYS A 107 -16.57 7.16 -12.93
C LYS A 107 -16.67 5.76 -13.53
N PHE A 108 -15.54 5.14 -13.84
CA PHE A 108 -15.50 3.77 -14.38
C PHE A 108 -16.14 2.76 -13.42
N ASP A 109 -15.94 2.97 -12.12
CA ASP A 109 -16.55 2.15 -11.07
C ASP A 109 -16.97 3.03 -9.90
N CYS A 110 -18.25 3.39 -9.85
CA CYS A 110 -18.84 4.16 -8.75
C CYS A 110 -19.40 3.27 -7.62
N LEU A 111 -19.45 1.95 -7.81
CA LEU A 111 -20.06 1.03 -6.87
C LEU A 111 -19.07 0.54 -5.81
N THR A 112 -17.87 0.15 -6.22
CA THR A 112 -16.84 -0.39 -5.31
C THR A 112 -16.56 0.51 -4.09
N PRO A 113 -16.50 1.86 -4.20
CA PRO A 113 -16.31 2.71 -3.02
C PRO A 113 -17.45 2.68 -2.01
N LEU A 114 -18.64 2.18 -2.39
CA LEU A 114 -19.80 2.04 -1.52
C LEU A 114 -19.92 0.65 -0.90
N MET A 115 -19.09 -0.28 -1.33
CA MET A 115 -19.08 -1.66 -0.84
C MET A 115 -17.95 -1.85 0.17
N HIS A 116 -18.19 -2.69 1.17
CA HIS A 116 -17.15 -3.13 2.09
C HIS A 116 -16.38 -4.30 1.48
N ASP A 117 -15.11 -4.13 1.27
CA ASP A 117 -14.20 -5.22 0.90
C ASP A 117 -13.79 -5.98 2.17
N PHE A 118 -13.71 -7.31 2.07
CA PHE A 118 -13.33 -8.19 3.18
C PHE A 118 -11.85 -8.54 3.19
N THR A 119 -11.01 -7.81 2.45
CA THR A 119 -9.56 -7.89 2.62
C THR A 119 -9.15 -7.25 3.95
N TYR A 120 -8.07 -7.76 4.54
CA TYR A 120 -7.61 -7.28 5.86
C TYR A 120 -7.35 -5.77 5.85
N GLN A 121 -6.65 -5.26 4.83
CA GLN A 121 -6.36 -3.82 4.72
C GLN A 121 -7.63 -2.97 4.56
N ALA A 122 -8.58 -3.41 3.74
CA ALA A 122 -9.83 -2.67 3.56
C ALA A 122 -10.63 -2.60 4.86
N MET A 123 -10.75 -3.73 5.59
CA MET A 123 -11.45 -3.76 6.86
C MET A 123 -10.76 -2.92 7.94
N VAL A 124 -9.43 -2.91 7.96
CA VAL A 124 -8.68 -2.04 8.87
C VAL A 124 -8.97 -0.57 8.57
N ASN A 125 -9.01 -0.17 7.29
CA ASN A 125 -9.35 1.20 6.90
C ASN A 125 -10.80 1.58 7.21
N ASP A 126 -11.75 0.64 7.10
CA ASP A 126 -13.17 0.88 7.34
C ASP A 126 -13.51 0.95 8.84
N LEU A 127 -12.87 0.13 9.66
CA LEU A 127 -13.26 -0.09 11.04
C LEU A 127 -12.39 0.65 12.06
N LEU A 128 -11.18 1.01 11.71
CA LEU A 128 -10.22 1.63 12.62
C LEU A 128 -9.87 3.04 12.19
N ASN A 129 -9.59 3.90 13.17
CA ASN A 129 -9.10 5.25 12.91
C ASN A 129 -7.61 5.19 12.58
N ILE A 130 -7.28 5.32 11.28
CA ILE A 130 -5.91 5.34 10.78
C ILE A 130 -5.48 6.76 10.51
N TYR A 131 -4.32 7.14 11.02
CA TYR A 131 -3.66 8.42 10.74
C TYR A 131 -2.38 8.19 9.95
N GLY A 132 -2.47 8.31 8.62
CA GLY A 132 -1.39 7.90 7.72
C GLY A 132 -1.26 6.37 7.69
N ASP A 133 -0.20 5.85 8.29
CA ASP A 133 0.05 4.41 8.49
C ASP A 133 -0.03 3.98 9.97
N LYS A 134 -0.43 4.91 10.85
CA LYS A 134 -0.45 4.73 12.30
C LYS A 134 -1.86 4.39 12.79
N ILE A 135 -1.95 3.36 13.62
CA ILE A 135 -3.14 2.99 14.39
C ILE A 135 -2.82 3.12 15.88
N THR A 136 -3.75 3.73 16.61
CA THR A 136 -3.70 3.77 18.07
C THR A 136 -4.78 2.85 18.64
N TYR A 137 -4.41 1.90 19.48
CA TYR A 137 -5.35 1.02 20.16
C TYR A 137 -5.09 0.97 21.66
N LYS A 138 -6.13 0.64 22.42
CA LYS A 138 -6.03 0.51 23.89
C LYS A 138 -5.57 -0.90 24.26
N ALA A 139 -4.38 -0.99 24.81
CA ALA A 139 -3.82 -2.22 25.37
C ALA A 139 -3.78 -2.15 26.89
N GLU A 140 -3.84 -3.31 27.56
CA GLU A 140 -3.62 -3.38 28.99
C GLU A 140 -2.15 -3.07 29.29
N SER A 141 -1.91 -2.23 30.32
CA SER A 141 -0.56 -1.93 30.78
C SER A 141 0.13 -3.17 31.31
N GLN A 142 1.44 -3.29 31.04
CA GLN A 142 2.24 -4.41 31.56
C GLN A 142 2.40 -4.36 33.08
N GLU A 143 2.34 -3.14 33.68
CA GLU A 143 2.51 -2.96 35.11
C GLU A 143 1.19 -3.14 35.87
N ASN A 144 0.05 -2.81 35.27
CA ASN A 144 -1.26 -2.92 35.92
C ASN A 144 -2.35 -3.25 34.89
N PRO A 145 -2.86 -4.52 34.88
CA PRO A 145 -3.85 -4.97 33.89
C PRO A 145 -5.19 -4.21 33.90
N GLN A 146 -5.46 -3.45 34.97
CA GLN A 146 -6.68 -2.64 35.07
C GLN A 146 -6.55 -1.29 34.36
N ILE A 147 -5.33 -0.87 34.01
CA ILE A 147 -5.07 0.38 33.33
C ILE A 147 -4.88 0.08 31.84
N LYS A 148 -5.68 0.74 30.99
CA LYS A 148 -5.52 0.69 29.53
C LYS A 148 -4.65 1.84 29.08
N GLU A 149 -3.58 1.53 28.40
CA GLU A 149 -2.67 2.49 27.77
C GLU A 149 -2.88 2.52 26.26
N ASP A 150 -2.75 3.69 25.68
CA ASP A 150 -2.79 3.85 24.22
C ASP A 150 -1.46 3.37 23.63
N LYS A 151 -1.51 2.37 22.76
CA LYS A 151 -0.36 1.87 22.02
C LYS A 151 -0.48 2.20 20.55
N ASP A 152 0.62 2.68 19.97
CA ASP A 152 0.74 3.02 18.57
C ASP A 152 1.40 1.89 17.80
N VAL A 153 0.81 1.52 16.68
CA VAL A 153 1.36 0.54 15.73
C VAL A 153 1.39 1.15 14.34
N LEU A 154 2.48 0.91 13.62
CA LEU A 154 2.65 1.35 12.23
C LEU A 154 2.36 0.18 11.29
N LEU A 155 1.34 0.34 10.45
CA LEU A 155 0.99 -0.60 9.38
C LEU A 155 1.58 -0.12 8.06
N ASN A 156 2.83 -0.47 7.81
CA ASN A 156 3.53 -0.08 6.59
C ASN A 156 4.39 -1.21 6.03
N ASP A 157 5.09 -0.97 4.92
CA ASP A 157 5.90 -1.96 4.22
C ASP A 157 7.12 -2.47 5.02
N LYS A 158 7.40 -1.93 6.20
CA LYS A 158 8.44 -2.43 7.11
C LYS A 158 7.94 -3.59 7.96
N ASP A 159 6.63 -3.69 8.18
CA ASP A 159 6.00 -4.82 8.85
C ASP A 159 5.78 -5.96 7.85
N LYS A 160 6.58 -7.02 7.97
CA LYS A 160 6.51 -8.20 7.09
C LYS A 160 5.15 -8.90 7.18
N LEU A 161 4.58 -8.97 8.37
CA LEU A 161 3.29 -9.61 8.60
C LEU A 161 2.16 -8.84 7.92
N TRP A 162 2.20 -7.52 8.05
CA TRP A 162 1.27 -6.63 7.36
C TRP A 162 1.35 -6.80 5.84
N VAL A 163 2.56 -6.74 5.28
CA VAL A 163 2.78 -6.88 3.82
C VAL A 163 2.29 -8.22 3.29
N GLU A 164 2.48 -9.30 4.05
CA GLU A 164 2.05 -10.64 3.68
C GLU A 164 0.53 -10.79 3.69
N MET A 165 -0.15 -10.22 4.70
CA MET A 165 -1.56 -10.50 4.96
C MET A 165 -2.53 -9.43 4.49
N ARG A 166 -2.09 -8.20 4.25
CA ARG A 166 -2.99 -7.07 3.97
C ARG A 166 -3.96 -7.28 2.81
N GLY A 167 -3.56 -8.01 1.78
CA GLY A 167 -4.39 -8.33 0.61
C GLY A 167 -5.24 -9.59 0.75
N GLU A 168 -5.11 -10.34 1.85
CA GLU A 168 -5.84 -11.57 2.07
C GLU A 168 -7.22 -11.31 2.69
N HIS A 169 -8.16 -12.23 2.41
CA HIS A 169 -9.48 -12.18 3.01
C HIS A 169 -9.40 -12.32 4.54
N ILE A 170 -10.18 -11.54 5.30
CA ILE A 170 -10.10 -11.48 6.76
C ILE A 170 -10.24 -12.84 7.45
N ALA A 171 -11.09 -13.72 6.93
CA ALA A 171 -11.25 -15.06 7.49
C ALA A 171 -9.96 -15.89 7.42
N LYS A 172 -9.24 -15.81 6.27
CA LYS A 172 -7.95 -16.47 6.10
C LYS A 172 -6.90 -15.89 7.04
N VAL A 173 -6.88 -14.56 7.19
CA VAL A 173 -5.95 -13.86 8.10
C VAL A 173 -6.17 -14.32 9.54
N ILE A 174 -7.42 -14.41 9.99
CA ILE A 174 -7.77 -14.89 11.35
C ILE A 174 -7.27 -16.31 11.56
N GLU A 175 -7.49 -17.21 10.61
CA GLU A 175 -7.05 -18.61 10.68
C GLU A 175 -5.52 -18.71 10.76
N GLU A 176 -4.83 -18.00 9.88
CA GLU A 176 -3.37 -18.03 9.77
C GLU A 176 -2.69 -17.42 11.00
N LEU A 177 -3.16 -16.24 11.45
CA LEU A 177 -2.67 -15.63 12.69
C LEU A 177 -2.90 -16.51 13.90
N SER A 178 -4.08 -17.13 14.01
CA SER A 178 -4.38 -18.07 15.09
C SER A 178 -3.44 -19.29 15.07
N GLY A 179 -3.09 -19.78 13.88
CA GLY A 179 -2.11 -20.85 13.70
C GLY A 179 -0.72 -20.44 14.19
N ARG A 180 -0.21 -19.30 13.72
CA ARG A 180 1.11 -18.78 14.09
C ARG A 180 1.21 -18.51 15.61
N ILE A 181 0.15 -17.94 16.20
CA ILE A 181 0.10 -17.72 17.66
C ILE A 181 0.19 -19.04 18.42
N ARG A 182 -0.55 -20.08 17.99
CA ARG A 182 -0.48 -21.41 18.61
C ARG A 182 0.93 -22.02 18.52
N GLU A 183 1.58 -21.88 17.39
CA GLU A 183 2.96 -22.35 17.21
C GLU A 183 3.93 -21.65 18.17
N VAL A 184 3.84 -20.32 18.30
CA VAL A 184 4.65 -19.54 19.23
C VAL A 184 4.40 -19.96 20.68
N VAL A 185 3.14 -20.09 21.09
CA VAL A 185 2.76 -20.54 22.44
C VAL A 185 3.27 -21.95 22.70
N ASN A 186 3.12 -22.88 21.76
CA ASN A 186 3.58 -24.25 21.91
C ASN A 186 5.11 -24.37 21.98
N SER A 187 5.82 -23.58 21.16
CA SER A 187 7.30 -23.55 21.17
C SER A 187 7.85 -22.95 22.47
N SER A 188 7.15 -21.98 23.05
CA SER A 188 7.52 -21.37 24.33
C SER A 188 7.17 -22.26 25.53
N THR A 189 6.08 -23.03 25.44
CA THR A 189 5.65 -23.94 26.50
C THR A 189 6.44 -25.25 26.53
N SER A 190 7.14 -25.61 25.44
CA SER A 190 8.02 -26.79 25.41
C SER A 190 9.23 -26.67 26.35
N ASN A 191 9.53 -25.48 26.86
CA ASN A 191 10.54 -25.25 27.90
C ASN A 191 9.98 -25.27 29.33
N VAL A 192 8.65 -25.30 29.52
CA VAL A 192 8.02 -25.35 30.85
C VAL A 192 6.82 -26.31 30.78
N SER A 193 7.07 -27.55 31.21
CA SER A 193 6.04 -28.57 31.55
C SER A 193 5.28 -29.24 30.40
N ARG A 194 5.64 -30.48 30.11
CA ARG A 194 4.80 -31.49 29.48
C ARG A 194 3.52 -31.70 30.28
N ASN A 195 2.45 -30.97 29.96
CA ASN A 195 1.06 -31.47 30.16
C ASN A 195 0.06 -30.35 29.82
N LYS A 196 -0.48 -30.37 28.59
CA LYS A 196 -1.93 -30.27 28.33
C LYS A 196 -2.16 -30.41 26.81
N LYS A 197 -2.86 -31.52 26.52
CA LYS A 197 -3.37 -31.86 25.19
C LYS A 197 -4.27 -30.80 24.64
N GLY A 198 -4.18 -30.64 23.30
CA GLY A 198 -4.92 -29.70 22.47
C GLY A 198 -6.41 -29.58 22.78
N SER A 199 -6.84 -28.37 22.92
CA SER A 199 -8.22 -27.97 22.78
C SER A 199 -8.26 -26.70 21.95
N ASN A 200 -9.33 -26.53 21.18
CA ASN A 200 -9.59 -25.31 20.42
C ASN A 200 -9.63 -24.11 21.38
N MET A 201 -8.50 -23.43 21.51
CA MET A 201 -8.42 -22.20 22.30
C MET A 201 -9.10 -21.06 21.51
N SER A 202 -9.93 -20.28 22.17
CA SER A 202 -10.50 -19.07 21.60
C SER A 202 -9.42 -18.00 21.40
N LEU A 203 -9.65 -17.05 20.50
CA LEU A 203 -8.73 -15.92 20.27
C LEU A 203 -8.40 -15.16 21.57
N ALA A 204 -9.36 -15.01 22.49
CA ALA A 204 -9.15 -14.38 23.79
C ALA A 204 -8.22 -15.19 24.69
N GLN A 205 -8.30 -16.52 24.66
CA GLN A 205 -7.40 -17.41 25.42
C GLN A 205 -5.98 -17.42 24.83
N LEU A 206 -5.86 -17.32 23.51
CA LEU A 206 -4.56 -17.17 22.82
C LEU A 206 -3.91 -15.81 23.16
N ALA A 207 -4.69 -14.74 23.20
CA ALA A 207 -4.20 -13.42 23.60
C ALA A 207 -3.72 -13.35 25.05
N SER A 208 -4.43 -14.05 25.98
CA SER A 208 -3.96 -14.14 27.38
C SER A 208 -2.71 -15.00 27.53
N ALA A 209 -2.59 -16.09 26.77
CA ALA A 209 -1.38 -16.91 26.77
C ALA A 209 -0.13 -16.17 26.24
N LEU A 210 -0.31 -15.28 25.24
CA LEU A 210 0.76 -14.42 24.75
C LEU A 210 1.24 -13.39 25.79
N LYS A 211 0.37 -12.94 26.69
CA LYS A 211 0.73 -12.02 27.78
C LYS A 211 1.60 -12.67 28.86
N GLU A 212 1.51 -13.98 29.03
CA GLU A 212 2.30 -14.74 29.99
C GLU A 212 3.70 -15.10 29.48
N LEU A 213 4.01 -14.78 28.22
CA LEU A 213 5.35 -14.99 27.66
C LEU A 213 6.30 -13.87 28.15
N PRO A 214 7.49 -14.22 28.65
CA PRO A 214 8.47 -13.23 29.05
C PRO A 214 8.87 -12.34 27.86
N ALA A 215 9.01 -11.03 28.13
CA ALA A 215 9.27 -9.97 27.14
C ALA A 215 10.67 -10.01 26.51
N ASP A 216 11.42 -11.06 26.73
CA ASP A 216 12.79 -11.21 26.23
C ASP A 216 12.80 -11.94 24.90
N ARG A 217 12.72 -11.17 23.82
CA ARG A 217 13.40 -11.47 22.54
C ARG A 217 13.49 -10.22 21.69
N GLU A 218 14.70 -9.62 21.73
CA GLU A 218 15.21 -8.75 20.67
C GLU A 218 15.19 -9.46 19.29
#